data_f66a6d7bf77ab274a1b930e224dce412
#
_entry.id   f66a6d7bf77ab274a1b930e224dce412
#
_cell.length_a   1.000
_cell.length_b   1.000
_cell.length_c   1.000
_cell.angle_alpha   90.00
_cell.angle_beta   90.00
_cell.angle_gamma   90.00
#
_symmetry.space_group_name_H-M   'P 1'
#
loop_
_entity.id
_entity.type
_entity.pdbx_description
1 polymer ?
#
loop_
_entity_poly.entity_id
_entity_poly.type
_entity_poly.pdbx_seq_one_letter_code
_entity_poly.pdbx_strand_id
1 'polypeptide(L)'
;MLGKTELISYSQGAQVVYKGAALLSANLASQVQAAVLFGNPDNGQAVPNIDNSNVKTYCHAGDLICEGQPIVLAQHLTYGEDAPSAAAYIAGKVSV
;
A
#
# COMPACT_ATOMS: atom_id res chain seq x y z
N MET A 1 11.32 -6.85 19.96
CA MET A 1 10.94 -5.44 19.86
C MET A 1 9.54 -5.33 19.27
N LEU A 2 8.76 -4.55 19.89
CA LEU A 2 7.40 -4.31 19.45
C LEU A 2 7.37 -3.17 18.45
N GLY A 3 6.34 -3.09 17.67
CA GLY A 3 6.03 -1.91 16.91
C GLY A 3 6.61 -1.83 15.52
N LYS A 4 7.08 -2.93 14.97
CA LYS A 4 7.47 -2.96 13.55
C LYS A 4 6.38 -3.68 12.78
N THR A 5 5.68 -2.93 11.96
CA THR A 5 4.51 -3.42 11.22
C THR A 5 4.61 -3.00 9.76
N GLU A 6 4.21 -3.89 8.87
CA GLU A 6 4.02 -3.60 7.46
C GLU A 6 2.57 -3.82 7.10
N LEU A 7 2.04 -2.93 6.27
CA LEU A 7 0.69 -3.05 5.73
C LEU A 7 0.82 -3.36 4.24
N ILE A 8 0.24 -4.48 3.83
CA ILE A 8 0.27 -4.88 2.43
C ILE A 8 -1.16 -5.16 1.99
N SER A 9 -1.58 -4.58 0.89
CA SER A 9 -2.93 -4.76 0.41
C SER A 9 -2.99 -4.79 -1.10
N TYR A 10 -4.08 -5.37 -1.61
CA TYR A 10 -4.35 -5.48 -3.02
C TYR A 10 -5.78 -5.01 -3.28
N SER A 11 -5.95 -4.17 -4.30
CA SER A 11 -7.26 -3.76 -4.80
C SER A 11 -8.09 -3.10 -3.70
N GLN A 12 -9.29 -3.59 -3.47
CA GLN A 12 -10.22 -3.05 -2.48
C GLN A 12 -9.65 -3.08 -1.06
N GLY A 13 -8.70 -3.99 -0.78
CA GLY A 13 -8.00 -4.02 0.51
C GLY A 13 -7.27 -2.73 0.81
N ALA A 14 -6.83 -2.00 -0.22
CA ALA A 14 -6.18 -0.71 -0.01
C ALA A 14 -7.14 0.28 0.67
N GLN A 15 -8.42 0.25 0.34
CA GLN A 15 -9.40 1.14 0.96
C GLN A 15 -9.55 0.85 2.46
N VAL A 16 -9.41 -0.43 2.84
CA VAL A 16 -9.42 -0.82 4.25
C VAL A 16 -8.19 -0.23 4.95
N VAL A 17 -7.02 -0.25 4.28
CA VAL A 17 -5.81 0.36 4.83
C VAL A 17 -6.01 1.86 5.06
N TYR A 18 -6.60 2.58 4.10
CA TYR A 18 -6.87 4.01 4.28
C TYR A 18 -7.76 4.27 5.49
N LYS A 19 -8.84 3.50 5.62
CA LYS A 19 -9.77 3.67 6.74
C LYS A 19 -9.14 3.30 8.07
N GLY A 20 -8.40 2.19 8.09
CA GLY A 20 -7.73 1.74 9.32
C GLY A 20 -6.66 2.73 9.75
N ALA A 21 -5.86 3.22 8.80
CA ALA A 21 -4.78 4.17 9.10
C ALA A 21 -5.33 5.47 9.69
N ALA A 22 -6.48 5.92 9.21
CA ALA A 22 -7.11 7.13 9.73
C ALA A 22 -7.47 7.03 11.21
N LEU A 23 -7.65 5.82 11.72
CA LEU A 23 -8.02 5.56 13.11
C LEU A 23 -6.82 5.34 14.02
N LEU A 24 -5.61 5.26 13.47
CA LEU A 24 -4.42 5.00 14.28
C LEU A 24 -4.04 6.22 15.11
N SER A 25 -3.66 5.98 16.36
CA SER A 25 -3.01 7.02 17.16
C SER A 25 -1.65 7.33 16.56
N ALA A 26 -1.09 8.49 16.91
CA ALA A 26 0.25 8.86 16.43
C ALA A 26 1.29 7.81 16.84
N ASN A 27 1.15 7.27 18.05
CA ASN A 27 2.08 6.26 18.52
C ASN A 27 2.02 4.97 17.71
N LEU A 28 0.82 4.50 17.39
CA LEU A 28 0.64 3.30 16.57
C LEU A 28 1.04 3.55 15.13
N ALA A 29 0.72 4.72 14.58
CA ALA A 29 1.08 5.06 13.21
C ALA A 29 2.60 5.08 13.05
N SER A 30 3.33 5.53 14.04
CA SER A 30 4.80 5.57 13.98
C SER A 30 5.43 4.18 13.94
N GLN A 31 4.67 3.14 14.27
CA GLN A 31 5.14 1.75 14.23
C GLN A 31 5.00 1.12 12.85
N VAL A 32 4.30 1.78 11.92
CA VAL A 32 4.16 1.28 10.55
C VAL A 32 5.41 1.66 9.78
N GLN A 33 6.19 0.67 9.42
CA GLN A 33 7.47 0.84 8.73
C GLN A 33 7.30 0.94 7.22
N ALA A 34 6.29 0.28 6.68
CA ALA A 34 6.03 0.29 5.26
C ALA A 34 4.56 -0.02 5.00
N ALA A 35 4.00 0.63 3.99
CA ALA A 35 2.69 0.30 3.45
C ALA A 35 2.87 0.08 1.95
N VAL A 36 2.47 -1.08 1.45
CA VAL A 36 2.59 -1.42 0.03
C VAL A 36 1.20 -1.73 -0.51
N LEU A 37 0.80 -0.97 -1.51
CA LEU A 37 -0.55 -1.03 -2.05
C LEU A 37 -0.48 -1.41 -3.53
N PHE A 38 -1.16 -2.50 -3.89
CA PHE A 38 -1.21 -2.99 -5.26
C PHE A 38 -2.60 -2.74 -5.84
N GLY A 39 -2.67 -2.10 -7.00
CA GLY A 39 -3.94 -1.87 -7.68
C GLY A 39 -4.91 -1.05 -6.84
N ASN A 40 -4.42 0.05 -6.31
CA ASN A 40 -5.12 0.87 -5.32
C ASN A 40 -6.25 1.68 -5.94
N PRO A 41 -7.53 1.43 -5.57
CA PRO A 41 -8.65 2.23 -6.09
C PRO A 41 -8.56 3.71 -5.71
N ASP A 42 -7.87 4.02 -4.61
CA ASP A 42 -7.69 5.38 -4.13
C ASP A 42 -6.32 5.93 -4.51
N ASN A 43 -5.75 5.44 -5.60
CA ASN A 43 -4.44 5.88 -6.07
C ASN A 43 -4.39 7.40 -6.21
N GLY A 44 -3.33 7.99 -5.70
CA GLY A 44 -3.17 9.44 -5.68
C GLY A 44 -3.55 10.09 -4.37
N GLN A 45 -4.23 9.38 -3.48
CA GLN A 45 -4.57 9.88 -2.16
C GLN A 45 -3.50 9.42 -1.16
N ALA A 46 -3.11 10.32 -0.27
CA ALA A 46 -2.16 9.98 0.78
C ALA A 46 -2.81 9.05 1.81
N VAL A 47 -2.05 8.10 2.33
CA VAL A 47 -2.52 7.24 3.42
C VAL A 47 -2.48 8.06 4.71
N PRO A 48 -3.61 8.20 5.42
CA PRO A 48 -3.64 9.02 6.63
C PRO A 48 -2.63 8.54 7.67
N ASN A 49 -2.02 9.48 8.37
CA ASN A 49 -1.13 9.24 9.52
C ASN A 49 0.15 8.48 9.21
N ILE A 50 0.41 8.13 7.95
CA ILE A 50 1.62 7.43 7.56
C ILE A 50 2.39 8.31 6.60
N ASP A 51 3.69 8.49 6.87
CA ASP A 51 4.56 9.30 6.04
C ASP A 51 4.61 8.74 4.63
N ASN A 52 4.51 9.59 3.62
CA ASN A 52 4.52 9.16 2.23
C ASN A 52 5.80 8.42 1.84
N SER A 53 6.92 8.71 2.50
CA SER A 53 8.17 7.99 2.24
C SER A 53 8.08 6.52 2.64
N ASN A 54 7.10 6.16 3.45
CA ASN A 54 6.87 4.79 3.91
C ASN A 54 5.73 4.11 3.16
N VAL A 55 5.26 4.71 2.07
CA VAL A 55 4.18 4.14 1.26
C VAL A 55 4.68 3.91 -0.16
N LYS A 56 4.48 2.70 -0.66
CA LYS A 56 4.79 2.35 -2.04
C LYS A 56 3.54 1.82 -2.71
N THR A 57 3.18 2.41 -3.84
CA THR A 57 2.00 2.01 -4.59
C THR A 57 2.42 1.46 -5.95
N TYR A 58 1.87 0.32 -6.30
CA TYR A 58 2.05 -0.30 -7.60
C TYR A 58 0.72 -0.23 -8.36
N CYS A 59 0.70 0.54 -9.42
CA CYS A 59 -0.46 0.64 -10.30
C CYS A 59 0.02 0.48 -11.74
N HIS A 60 -0.27 -0.68 -12.33
CA HIS A 60 0.13 -0.96 -13.70
C HIS A 60 -0.58 0.00 -14.65
N ALA A 61 0.12 0.44 -15.69
CA ALA A 61 -0.46 1.27 -16.73
C ALA A 61 -1.68 0.55 -17.33
N GLY A 62 -2.79 1.25 -17.41
CA GLY A 62 -4.03 0.68 -17.92
C GLY A 62 -4.89 -0.04 -16.88
N ASP A 63 -4.44 -0.12 -15.63
CA ASP A 63 -5.28 -0.67 -14.56
C ASP A 63 -6.33 0.37 -14.17
N LEU A 64 -7.56 0.15 -14.62
CA LEU A 64 -8.65 1.11 -14.40
C LEU A 64 -9.09 1.19 -12.95
N ILE A 65 -8.81 0.18 -12.14
CA ILE A 65 -9.08 0.24 -10.71
C ILE A 65 -8.28 1.38 -10.08
N CYS A 66 -7.03 1.56 -10.50
CA CYS A 66 -6.18 2.65 -10.01
C CYS A 66 -6.67 4.03 -10.47
N GLU A 67 -7.57 4.08 -11.44
CA GLU A 67 -8.20 5.30 -11.93
C GLU A 67 -9.56 5.54 -11.29
N GLY A 68 -9.95 4.71 -10.33
CA GLY A 68 -11.21 4.83 -9.64
C GLY A 68 -12.39 4.21 -10.37
N GLN A 69 -12.16 3.46 -11.44
CA GLN A 69 -13.21 2.82 -12.19
C GLN A 69 -13.38 1.37 -11.75
N PRO A 70 -14.62 0.88 -11.57
CA PRO A 70 -14.86 -0.48 -11.07
C PRO A 70 -14.76 -1.54 -12.16
N ILE A 71 -13.69 -1.48 -12.95
CA ILE A 71 -13.48 -2.38 -14.10
C ILE A 71 -12.15 -3.09 -13.89
N VAL A 72 -12.19 -4.42 -13.80
CA VAL A 72 -11.01 -5.25 -13.62
C VAL A 72 -10.53 -5.72 -15.00
N LEU A 73 -9.33 -5.28 -15.37
CA LEU A 73 -8.66 -5.71 -16.60
C LEU A 73 -7.45 -6.58 -16.25
N ALA A 74 -6.83 -7.16 -17.28
CA ALA A 74 -5.67 -8.03 -17.10
C ALA A 74 -4.55 -7.33 -16.30
N GLN A 75 -4.35 -6.04 -16.50
CA GLN A 75 -3.32 -5.27 -15.80
C GLN A 75 -3.52 -5.29 -14.28
N HIS A 76 -4.76 -5.46 -13.81
CA HIS A 76 -5.08 -5.54 -12.39
C HIS A 76 -4.75 -6.91 -11.80
N LEU A 77 -4.53 -7.91 -12.63
CA LEU A 77 -4.36 -9.30 -12.21
C LEU A 77 -2.90 -9.77 -12.24
N THR A 78 -1.96 -8.88 -12.53
CA THR A 78 -0.56 -9.27 -12.76
C THR A 78 0.41 -8.68 -11.74
N TYR A 79 -0.07 -8.25 -10.58
CA TYR A 79 0.79 -7.61 -9.57
C TYR A 79 1.80 -8.57 -8.93
N GLY A 80 1.63 -9.87 -9.10
CA GLY A 80 2.65 -10.82 -8.67
C GLY A 80 4.01 -10.53 -9.28
N GLU A 81 4.05 -9.90 -10.45
CA GLU A 81 5.29 -9.50 -11.11
C GLU A 81 6.08 -8.48 -10.30
N ASP A 82 5.40 -7.72 -9.45
CA ASP A 82 6.03 -6.68 -8.63
C ASP A 82 6.51 -7.19 -7.28
N ALA A 83 6.29 -8.46 -6.97
CA ALA A 83 6.64 -9.01 -5.67
C ALA A 83 8.12 -8.86 -5.32
N PRO A 84 9.08 -9.10 -6.23
CA PRO A 84 10.49 -8.88 -5.89
C PRO A 84 10.80 -7.43 -5.55
N SER A 85 10.23 -6.47 -6.30
CA SER A 85 10.43 -5.05 -6.04
C SER A 85 9.81 -4.66 -4.70
N ALA A 86 8.59 -5.13 -4.43
CA ALA A 86 7.92 -4.85 -3.16
C ALA A 86 8.70 -5.42 -1.98
N ALA A 87 9.21 -6.64 -2.12
CA ALA A 87 10.01 -7.26 -1.07
C ALA A 87 11.28 -6.45 -0.78
N ALA A 88 11.94 -5.96 -1.81
CA ALA A 88 13.13 -5.13 -1.65
C ALA A 88 12.79 -3.81 -0.94
N TYR A 89 11.68 -3.20 -1.30
CA TYR A 89 11.23 -1.97 -0.65
C TYR A 89 10.98 -2.20 0.84
N ILE A 90 10.24 -3.26 1.17
CA ILE A 90 9.93 -3.59 2.56
C ILE A 90 11.21 -3.87 3.35
N ALA A 91 12.12 -4.65 2.77
CA ALA A 91 13.38 -4.99 3.44
C ALA A 91 14.19 -3.73 3.78
N GLY A 92 14.18 -2.75 2.89
CA GLY A 92 14.88 -1.48 3.14
C GLY A 92 14.23 -0.65 4.25
N LYS A 93 12.93 -0.81 4.46
CA LYS A 93 12.22 -0.04 5.49
C LYS A 93 12.25 -0.70 6.86
N VAL A 94 12.33 -2.03 6.91
CA VAL A 94 12.27 -2.75 8.18
C VAL A 94 13.63 -3.31 8.59
N SER A 95 14.69 -2.85 7.98
CA SER A 95 16.04 -3.28 8.35
C SER A 95 16.33 -2.93 9.80
N VAL A 96 17.03 -3.79 10.47
CA VAL A 96 17.39 -3.65 11.86
C VAL A 96 18.85 -3.30 12.00
#